data_38a866bcf723156a14b86578e1293ab7
#
_entry.id   38a866bcf723156a14b86578e1293ab7
#
_cell.length_a   1.000
_cell.length_b   1.000
_cell.length_c   1.000
_cell.angle_alpha   90.00
_cell.angle_beta   90.00
_cell.angle_gamma   90.00
#
_symmetry.space_group_name_H-M   'P 1'
#
loop_
_entity.id
_entity.type
_entity.pdbx_description
1 polymer ?
#
loop_
_entity_poly.entity_id
_entity_poly.type
_entity_poly.pdbx_seq_one_letter_code
_entity_poly.pdbx_strand_id
1 'polypeptide(L)'
;VFVTQHRGVSDPALIDRLWEHYERCYRRTAEQAPTREMFFRHEFDEVLRDPTNRTWVGWEGSQPIGSAVIATQFAATRYLSRAFFETNYQQQTLEQRVHYLLWVVVDPAWGAKGALARMAREALAVEAAEGALLVFDTPESNQKGDTGGLAEIMSRMAAMVSRGTSVELVTVQRYFATDFSQGVRFQEQFDQGTEAVPA
;
A
#
# COMPACT_ATOMS: atom_id res chain seq x y z
N VAL A 1 3.90 14.09 19.56
CA VAL A 1 3.77 12.84 18.77
C VAL A 1 4.86 11.87 19.20
N PHE A 2 4.52 10.65 19.56
CA PHE A 2 5.45 9.55 19.71
C PHE A 2 5.06 8.39 18.79
N VAL A 3 5.98 7.45 18.53
CA VAL A 3 5.78 6.35 17.60
C VAL A 3 6.05 5.04 18.33
N THR A 4 5.22 4.05 18.11
CA THR A 4 5.42 2.68 18.60
C THR A 4 5.47 1.69 17.46
N GLN A 5 6.27 0.65 17.63
CA GLN A 5 6.30 -0.51 16.75
C GLN A 5 5.64 -1.69 17.44
N HIS A 6 4.82 -2.43 16.68
CA HIS A 6 4.19 -3.66 17.15
C HIS A 6 4.48 -4.79 16.14
N ARG A 7 4.55 -6.01 16.65
CA ARG A 7 4.55 -7.25 15.87
C ARG A 7 3.43 -8.13 16.41
N GLY A 8 2.40 -8.35 15.59
CA GLY A 8 1.21 -9.06 16.02
C GLY A 8 0.42 -8.30 17.07
N VAL A 9 -0.42 -7.35 16.65
CA VAL A 9 -1.33 -6.63 17.54
C VAL A 9 -2.42 -7.59 18.02
N SER A 10 -2.47 -7.88 19.31
CA SER A 10 -3.45 -8.79 19.91
C SER A 10 -4.58 -8.10 20.67
N ASP A 11 -4.39 -6.81 21.05
CA ASP A 11 -5.39 -6.03 21.77
C ASP A 11 -6.56 -5.62 20.83
N PRO A 12 -7.78 -6.17 21.04
CA PRO A 12 -8.93 -5.85 20.18
C PRO A 12 -9.27 -4.35 20.19
N ALA A 13 -9.15 -3.69 21.35
CA ALA A 13 -9.47 -2.26 21.47
C ALA A 13 -8.48 -1.40 20.65
N LEU A 14 -7.23 -1.80 20.56
CA LEU A 14 -6.25 -1.14 19.71
C LEU A 14 -6.57 -1.40 18.23
N ILE A 15 -6.91 -2.63 17.85
CA ILE A 15 -7.29 -2.98 16.48
C ILE A 15 -8.50 -2.15 16.04
N ASP A 16 -9.53 -2.01 16.88
CA ASP A 16 -10.73 -1.22 16.58
C ASP A 16 -10.38 0.26 16.34
N ARG A 17 -9.57 0.86 17.19
CA ARG A 17 -9.14 2.26 17.01
C ARG A 17 -8.27 2.46 15.77
N LEU A 18 -7.42 1.50 15.44
CA LEU A 18 -6.60 1.54 14.23
C LEU A 18 -7.45 1.36 12.97
N TRP A 19 -8.50 0.52 13.04
CA TRP A 19 -9.46 0.37 11.95
C TRP A 19 -10.22 1.66 11.67
N GLU A 20 -10.82 2.27 12.68
CA GLU A 20 -11.54 3.54 12.55
C GLU A 20 -10.65 4.64 11.96
N HIS A 21 -9.39 4.70 12.42
CA HIS A 21 -8.41 5.64 11.89
C HIS A 21 -8.07 5.34 10.42
N TYR A 22 -7.79 4.08 10.08
CA TYR A 22 -7.48 3.63 8.73
C TYR A 22 -8.64 3.93 7.77
N GLU A 23 -9.84 3.50 8.11
CA GLU A 23 -11.04 3.72 7.28
C GLU A 23 -11.25 5.20 6.99
N ARG A 24 -11.19 6.04 8.01
CA ARG A 24 -11.37 7.48 7.86
C ARG A 24 -10.31 8.13 6.96
N CYS A 25 -9.05 7.75 7.13
CA CYS A 25 -7.95 8.39 6.40
C CYS A 25 -7.75 7.81 5.00
N TYR A 26 -7.99 6.51 4.81
CA TYR A 26 -7.75 5.83 3.54
C TYR A 26 -8.89 6.01 2.53
N ARG A 27 -10.12 6.23 2.97
CA ARG A 27 -11.31 6.37 2.12
C ARG A 27 -11.09 7.31 0.95
N ARG A 28 -10.51 8.48 1.19
CA ARG A 28 -10.21 9.44 0.12
C ARG A 28 -9.25 8.89 -0.95
N THR A 29 -8.28 8.10 -0.54
CA THR A 29 -7.34 7.46 -1.48
C THR A 29 -8.06 6.40 -2.32
N ALA A 30 -8.92 5.59 -1.70
CA ALA A 30 -9.72 4.58 -2.40
C ALA A 30 -10.67 5.21 -3.42
N GLU A 31 -11.32 6.31 -3.09
CA GLU A 31 -12.21 7.04 -4.01
C GLU A 31 -11.48 7.64 -5.23
N GLN A 32 -10.20 7.92 -5.13
CA GLN A 32 -9.40 8.57 -6.18
C GLN A 32 -8.58 7.60 -7.04
N ALA A 33 -8.48 6.35 -6.63
CA ALA A 33 -7.62 5.39 -7.31
C ALA A 33 -8.35 4.04 -7.51
N PRO A 34 -8.60 3.63 -8.77
CA PRO A 34 -9.41 2.44 -9.08
C PRO A 34 -8.80 1.13 -8.56
N THR A 35 -7.57 1.16 -8.10
CA THR A 35 -6.81 -0.02 -7.65
C THR A 35 -6.44 0.03 -6.18
N ARG A 36 -6.97 1.03 -5.48
CA ARG A 36 -6.76 1.22 -4.04
C ARG A 36 -8.02 0.87 -3.27
N GLU A 37 -8.42 -0.43 -3.40
CA GLU A 37 -9.45 -0.98 -2.54
C GLU A 37 -9.01 -0.89 -1.09
N MET A 38 -9.94 -0.53 -0.23
CA MET A 38 -9.73 -0.61 1.21
C MET A 38 -9.71 -2.08 1.62
N PHE A 39 -8.86 -2.42 2.59
CA PHE A 39 -8.97 -3.74 3.22
C PHE A 39 -10.37 -3.94 3.78
N PHE A 40 -10.91 -5.15 3.64
CA PHE A 40 -12.05 -5.56 4.45
C PHE A 40 -11.62 -5.66 5.91
N ARG A 41 -12.56 -5.47 6.82
CA ARG A 41 -12.25 -5.50 8.25
C ARG A 41 -11.51 -6.76 8.69
N HIS A 42 -11.91 -7.93 8.22
CA HIS A 42 -11.25 -9.19 8.57
C HIS A 42 -9.81 -9.28 8.03
N GLU A 43 -9.55 -8.79 6.81
CA GLU A 43 -8.21 -8.75 6.22
C GLU A 43 -7.29 -7.79 7.01
N PHE A 44 -7.82 -6.64 7.39
CA PHE A 44 -7.11 -5.68 8.24
C PHE A 44 -6.72 -6.29 9.58
N ASP A 45 -7.65 -6.99 10.23
CA ASP A 45 -7.42 -7.69 11.49
C ASP A 45 -6.35 -8.77 11.35
N GLU A 46 -6.39 -9.57 10.27
CA GLU A 46 -5.38 -10.59 9.96
C GLU A 46 -4.00 -9.97 9.79
N VAL A 47 -3.90 -8.89 9.01
CA VAL A 47 -2.64 -8.19 8.78
C VAL A 47 -2.04 -7.64 10.08
N LEU A 48 -2.85 -7.06 10.96
CA LEU A 48 -2.37 -6.54 12.24
C LEU A 48 -1.95 -7.63 13.22
N ARG A 49 -2.64 -8.78 13.21
CA ARG A 49 -2.33 -9.91 14.09
C ARG A 49 -1.13 -10.74 13.63
N ASP A 50 -0.75 -10.63 12.38
CA ASP A 50 0.40 -11.34 11.84
C ASP A 50 1.71 -10.82 12.48
N PRO A 51 2.43 -11.64 13.27
CA PRO A 51 3.66 -11.21 13.93
C PRO A 51 4.82 -10.99 12.97
N THR A 52 4.71 -11.41 11.72
CA THR A 52 5.71 -11.15 10.68
C THR A 52 5.60 -9.73 10.13
N ASN A 53 4.44 -9.08 10.29
CA ASN A 53 4.25 -7.69 9.91
C ASN A 53 4.77 -6.74 11.00
N ARG A 54 5.30 -5.59 10.56
CA ARG A 54 5.65 -4.47 11.43
C ARG A 54 4.57 -3.41 11.32
N THR A 55 3.83 -3.24 12.41
CA THR A 55 2.83 -2.19 12.54
C THR A 55 3.43 -1.01 13.29
N TRP A 56 3.48 0.13 12.64
CA TRP A 56 3.92 1.39 13.19
C TRP A 56 2.72 2.26 13.51
N VAL A 57 2.66 2.82 14.70
CA VAL A 57 1.56 3.69 15.13
C VAL A 57 2.12 5.00 15.65
N GLY A 58 1.68 6.10 15.05
CA GLY A 58 1.91 7.46 15.53
C GLY A 58 0.81 7.88 16.48
N TRP A 59 1.19 8.47 17.62
CA TRP A 59 0.28 8.80 18.70
C TRP A 59 0.32 10.28 19.08
N GLU A 60 -0.85 10.79 19.43
CA GLU A 60 -1.00 12.00 20.22
C GLU A 60 -1.78 11.68 21.49
N GLY A 61 -1.10 11.74 22.64
CA GLY A 61 -1.65 11.18 23.87
C GLY A 61 -1.99 9.69 23.68
N SER A 62 -3.25 9.33 23.89
CA SER A 62 -3.77 7.97 23.69
C SER A 62 -4.42 7.74 22.32
N GLN A 63 -4.45 8.75 21.45
CA GLN A 63 -5.10 8.66 20.14
C GLN A 63 -4.13 8.28 19.04
N PRO A 64 -4.43 7.26 18.18
CA PRO A 64 -3.68 7.01 16.98
C PRO A 64 -3.95 8.12 15.95
N ILE A 65 -2.89 8.75 15.47
CA ILE A 65 -2.93 9.82 14.47
C ILE A 65 -2.28 9.42 13.15
N GLY A 66 -1.69 8.25 13.12
CA GLY A 66 -1.12 7.65 11.92
C GLY A 66 -0.85 6.18 12.13
N SER A 67 -0.89 5.41 11.06
CA SER A 67 -0.45 4.01 11.06
C SER A 67 0.23 3.65 9.74
N ALA A 68 1.19 2.74 9.82
CA ALA A 68 1.82 2.12 8.66
C ALA A 68 2.06 0.64 8.96
N VAL A 69 1.94 -0.21 7.95
CA VAL A 69 2.27 -1.62 8.07
C VAL A 69 3.22 -2.04 6.97
N ILE A 70 4.30 -2.70 7.38
CA ILE A 70 5.31 -3.26 6.49
C ILE A 70 5.28 -4.79 6.65
N ALA A 71 4.96 -5.48 5.56
CA ALA A 71 5.10 -6.93 5.47
C ALA A 71 6.58 -7.28 5.26
N THR A 72 7.14 -8.09 6.16
CA THR A 72 8.57 -8.46 6.12
C THR A 72 8.80 -9.85 5.56
N GLN A 73 7.76 -10.64 5.34
CA GLN A 73 7.85 -11.93 4.67
C GLN A 73 7.32 -11.84 3.25
N PHE A 74 8.23 -11.73 2.31
CA PHE A 74 7.90 -11.66 0.89
C PHE A 74 7.05 -12.84 0.40
N ALA A 75 7.34 -14.05 0.86
CA ALA A 75 6.60 -15.25 0.48
C ALA A 75 5.13 -15.25 0.94
N ALA A 76 4.79 -14.48 1.97
CA ALA A 76 3.43 -14.36 2.48
C ALA A 76 2.62 -13.24 1.81
N THR A 77 3.27 -12.32 1.11
CA THR A 77 2.57 -11.23 0.42
C THR A 77 2.12 -11.64 -0.98
N ARG A 78 0.83 -11.48 -1.28
CA ARG A 78 0.25 -11.68 -2.62
C ARG A 78 0.26 -10.43 -3.50
N TYR A 79 0.80 -9.32 -3.00
CA TYR A 79 0.80 -8.05 -3.71
C TYR A 79 1.98 -7.86 -4.66
N LEU A 80 3.03 -8.70 -4.51
CA LEU A 80 4.23 -8.63 -5.30
C LEU A 80 4.44 -9.94 -6.09
N SER A 81 4.92 -9.82 -7.32
CA SER A 81 5.26 -10.98 -8.15
C SER A 81 6.57 -11.59 -7.67
N ARG A 82 6.51 -12.79 -7.10
CA ARG A 82 7.69 -13.53 -6.67
C ARG A 82 8.70 -13.73 -7.80
N ALA A 83 8.25 -14.17 -8.97
CA ALA A 83 9.11 -14.40 -10.12
C ALA A 83 9.86 -13.13 -10.58
N PHE A 84 9.20 -11.96 -10.50
CA PHE A 84 9.84 -10.70 -10.83
C PHE A 84 11.01 -10.39 -9.89
N PHE A 85 10.81 -10.52 -8.58
CA PHE A 85 11.85 -10.21 -7.60
C PHE A 85 12.96 -11.26 -7.57
N GLU A 86 12.66 -12.54 -7.77
CA GLU A 86 13.66 -13.60 -7.94
C GLU A 86 14.57 -13.36 -9.14
N THR A 87 14.06 -12.72 -10.20
CA THR A 87 14.84 -12.40 -11.40
C THR A 87 15.64 -11.11 -11.26
N ASN A 88 15.03 -10.05 -10.73
CA ASN A 88 15.62 -8.72 -10.79
C ASN A 88 16.31 -8.28 -9.48
N TYR A 89 15.99 -8.93 -8.35
CA TYR A 89 16.49 -8.63 -7.01
C TYR A 89 16.89 -9.93 -6.29
N GLN A 90 17.63 -10.77 -6.98
CA GLN A 90 17.94 -12.14 -6.56
C GLN A 90 18.55 -12.21 -5.17
N GLN A 91 19.54 -11.34 -4.87
CA GLN A 91 20.22 -11.36 -3.58
C GLN A 91 19.25 -11.02 -2.45
N GLN A 92 18.48 -9.93 -2.56
CA GLN A 92 17.54 -9.51 -1.54
C GLN A 92 16.45 -10.55 -1.33
N THR A 93 16.03 -11.22 -2.40
CA THR A 93 15.03 -12.29 -2.34
C THR A 93 15.54 -13.52 -1.61
N LEU A 94 16.75 -13.97 -1.92
CA LEU A 94 17.40 -15.11 -1.26
C LEU A 94 17.65 -14.85 0.23
N GLU A 95 18.02 -13.62 0.57
CA GLU A 95 18.28 -13.18 1.94
C GLU A 95 17.00 -12.79 2.70
N GLN A 96 15.82 -12.94 2.09
CA GLN A 96 14.51 -12.59 2.64
C GLN A 96 14.41 -11.13 3.10
N ARG A 97 15.04 -10.22 2.35
CA ARG A 97 15.11 -8.79 2.64
C ARG A 97 14.22 -7.93 1.71
N VAL A 98 13.28 -8.55 0.99
CA VAL A 98 12.25 -7.83 0.23
C VAL A 98 11.07 -7.61 1.13
N HIS A 99 10.84 -6.35 1.51
CA HIS A 99 9.73 -5.93 2.36
C HIS A 99 8.74 -5.09 1.58
N TYR A 100 7.47 -5.08 1.99
CA TYR A 100 6.44 -4.36 1.27
C TYR A 100 5.61 -3.47 2.21
N LEU A 101 5.51 -2.20 1.89
CA LEU A 101 4.65 -1.25 2.60
C LEU A 101 3.21 -1.45 2.17
N LEU A 102 2.41 -2.11 3.02
CA LEU A 102 0.99 -2.38 2.77
C LEU A 102 0.16 -1.10 2.77
N TRP A 103 0.35 -0.25 3.75
CA TRP A 103 -0.23 1.10 3.80
C TRP A 103 0.57 2.03 4.68
N VAL A 104 0.39 3.30 4.44
CA VAL A 104 0.70 4.39 5.37
C VAL A 104 -0.43 5.40 5.33
N VAL A 105 -1.00 5.69 6.49
CA VAL A 105 -2.04 6.71 6.65
C VAL A 105 -1.69 7.62 7.82
N VAL A 106 -1.93 8.91 7.64
CA VAL A 106 -1.77 9.92 8.69
C VAL A 106 -2.97 10.83 8.63
N ASP A 107 -3.56 11.12 9.77
CA ASP A 107 -4.64 12.09 9.86
C ASP A 107 -4.18 13.45 9.29
N PRO A 108 -4.91 14.03 8.32
CA PRO A 108 -4.52 15.26 7.65
C PRO A 108 -4.23 16.41 8.60
N ALA A 109 -4.93 16.48 9.74
CA ALA A 109 -4.69 17.51 10.76
C ALA A 109 -3.29 17.42 11.41
N TRP A 110 -2.66 16.24 11.32
CA TRP A 110 -1.34 15.95 11.90
C TRP A 110 -0.25 15.80 10.84
N GLY A 111 -0.61 15.62 9.57
CA GLY A 111 0.33 15.55 8.47
C GLY A 111 1.21 16.80 8.38
N ALA A 112 0.60 17.98 8.45
CA ALA A 112 1.29 19.26 8.46
C ALA A 112 2.17 19.48 9.71
N LYS A 113 1.97 18.73 10.80
CA LYS A 113 2.74 18.79 12.04
C LYS A 113 3.92 17.80 12.08
N GLY A 114 4.25 17.20 10.93
CA GLY A 114 5.40 16.32 10.80
C GLY A 114 5.20 14.88 11.32
N ALA A 115 3.96 14.46 11.58
CA ALA A 115 3.68 13.11 12.06
C ALA A 115 4.16 12.04 11.08
N LEU A 116 3.92 12.22 9.77
CA LEU A 116 4.41 11.33 8.72
C LEU A 116 5.94 11.22 8.72
N ALA A 117 6.62 12.36 8.78
CA ALA A 117 8.09 12.39 8.77
C ALA A 117 8.68 11.66 9.98
N ARG A 118 8.05 11.81 11.15
CA ARG A 118 8.50 11.13 12.37
C ARG A 118 8.29 9.61 12.27
N MET A 119 7.10 9.17 11.85
CA MET A 119 6.81 7.75 11.64
C MET A 119 7.75 7.13 10.59
N ALA A 120 7.93 7.81 9.45
CA ALA A 120 8.82 7.35 8.39
C ALA A 120 10.26 7.21 8.88
N ARG A 121 10.78 8.17 9.64
CA ARG A 121 12.14 8.09 10.19
C ARG A 121 12.32 6.88 11.08
N GLU A 122 11.40 6.61 12.01
CA GLU A 122 11.49 5.46 12.90
C GLU A 122 11.37 4.13 12.12
N ALA A 123 10.41 4.03 11.19
CA ALA A 123 10.20 2.84 10.38
C ALA A 123 11.38 2.58 9.44
N LEU A 124 11.82 3.58 8.67
CA LEU A 124 12.90 3.43 7.70
C LEU A 124 14.26 3.19 8.36
N ALA A 125 14.48 3.65 9.60
CA ALA A 125 15.69 3.33 10.33
C ALA A 125 15.83 1.83 10.62
N VAL A 126 14.72 1.16 10.91
CA VAL A 126 14.71 -0.30 11.10
C VAL A 126 14.95 -1.03 9.77
N GLU A 127 14.29 -0.60 8.70
CA GLU A 127 14.49 -1.20 7.37
C GLU A 127 15.94 -1.00 6.88
N ALA A 128 16.51 0.17 7.11
CA ALA A 128 17.90 0.46 6.76
C ALA A 128 18.88 -0.40 7.58
N ALA A 129 18.64 -0.62 8.87
CA ALA A 129 19.47 -1.47 9.72
C ALA A 129 19.48 -2.94 9.29
N GLU A 130 18.38 -3.42 8.71
CA GLU A 130 18.27 -4.77 8.16
C GLU A 130 18.75 -4.87 6.70
N GLY A 131 19.07 -3.75 6.06
CA GLY A 131 19.43 -3.70 4.65
C GLY A 131 18.29 -4.14 3.72
N ALA A 132 17.06 -3.82 4.09
CA ALA A 132 15.87 -4.23 3.36
C ALA A 132 15.72 -3.48 2.02
N LEU A 133 15.22 -4.17 1.01
CA LEU A 133 14.61 -3.58 -0.18
C LEU A 133 13.14 -3.31 0.15
N LEU A 134 12.82 -2.08 0.53
CA LEU A 134 11.43 -1.70 0.82
C LEU A 134 10.72 -1.29 -0.47
N VAL A 135 9.76 -2.11 -0.86
CA VAL A 135 8.89 -1.86 -2.02
C VAL A 135 7.62 -1.16 -1.54
N PHE A 136 7.16 -0.19 -2.29
CA PHE A 136 5.87 0.46 -2.07
C PHE A 136 5.26 0.86 -3.40
N ASP A 137 3.96 1.01 -3.43
CA ASP A 137 3.25 1.53 -4.58
C ASP A 137 2.35 2.71 -4.17
N THR A 138 2.02 3.54 -5.14
CA THR A 138 1.23 4.74 -4.92
C THR A 138 0.48 5.11 -6.19
N PRO A 139 -0.78 5.60 -6.10
CA PRO A 139 -1.49 6.08 -7.27
C PRO A 139 -0.82 7.33 -7.86
N GLU A 140 -0.94 7.50 -9.17
CA GLU A 140 -0.37 8.64 -9.89
C GLU A 140 -0.86 9.99 -9.32
N SER A 141 -2.09 10.03 -8.80
CA SER A 141 -2.64 11.22 -8.14
C SER A 141 -1.80 11.69 -6.94
N ASN A 142 -1.11 10.76 -6.27
CA ASN A 142 -0.22 11.07 -5.15
C ASN A 142 1.21 11.46 -5.58
N GLN A 143 1.51 11.43 -6.88
CA GLN A 143 2.80 11.86 -7.44
C GLN A 143 2.79 13.31 -7.90
N LYS A 144 1.60 13.90 -8.07
CA LYS A 144 1.41 15.28 -8.54
C LYS A 144 1.18 16.21 -7.36
N GLY A 145 2.08 17.17 -7.16
CA GLY A 145 1.93 18.21 -6.15
C GLY A 145 3.22 19.01 -5.96
N ASP A 146 3.11 20.18 -5.37
CA ASP A 146 4.23 21.10 -5.07
C ASP A 146 5.27 20.48 -4.11
N THR A 147 4.91 19.38 -3.44
CA THR A 147 5.77 18.65 -2.48
C THR A 147 6.48 17.44 -3.09
N GLY A 148 6.34 17.21 -4.40
CA GLY A 148 7.07 16.15 -5.11
C GLY A 148 6.51 14.73 -4.96
N GLY A 149 5.30 14.56 -4.44
CA GLY A 149 4.65 13.25 -4.31
C GLY A 149 5.27 12.29 -3.28
N LEU A 150 4.66 11.10 -3.15
CA LEU A 150 5.07 10.13 -2.14
C LEU A 150 6.49 9.60 -2.38
N ALA A 151 6.88 9.34 -3.63
CA ALA A 151 8.21 8.81 -3.94
C ALA A 151 9.33 9.79 -3.53
N GLU A 152 9.14 11.09 -3.75
CA GLU A 152 10.11 12.10 -3.33
C GLU A 152 10.16 12.26 -1.80
N ILE A 153 8.99 12.21 -1.13
CA ILE A 153 8.93 12.20 0.33
C ILE A 153 9.70 11.00 0.88
N MET A 154 9.47 9.81 0.34
CA MET A 154 10.17 8.58 0.74
C MET A 154 11.68 8.69 0.48
N SER A 155 12.10 9.25 -0.67
CA SER A 155 13.51 9.47 -0.98
C SER A 155 14.17 10.38 0.05
N ARG A 156 13.55 11.51 0.38
CA ARG A 156 14.05 12.43 1.41
C ARG A 156 14.13 11.78 2.79
N MET A 157 13.11 11.01 3.17
CA MET A 157 13.10 10.31 4.46
C MET A 157 14.15 9.21 4.52
N ALA A 158 14.29 8.41 3.45
CA ALA A 158 15.32 7.37 3.36
C ALA A 158 16.73 7.96 3.44
N ALA A 159 17.01 9.07 2.77
CA ALA A 159 18.30 9.76 2.84
C ALA A 159 18.65 10.28 4.24
N MET A 160 17.65 10.52 5.11
CA MET A 160 17.89 10.93 6.51
C MET A 160 18.39 9.79 7.39
N VAL A 161 18.09 8.54 7.05
CA VAL A 161 18.39 7.35 7.89
C VAL A 161 19.46 6.45 7.30
N SER A 162 19.70 6.52 5.99
CA SER A 162 20.70 5.68 5.31
C SER A 162 21.50 6.48 4.28
N ARG A 163 22.77 6.13 4.13
CA ARG A 163 23.65 6.70 3.11
C ARG A 163 23.54 5.92 1.81
N GLY A 164 23.52 6.62 0.66
CA GLY A 164 23.50 5.99 -0.66
C GLY A 164 22.18 5.32 -1.02
N THR A 165 21.10 5.67 -0.32
CA THR A 165 19.76 5.16 -0.63
C THR A 165 19.16 5.95 -1.78
N SER A 166 18.63 5.24 -2.79
CA SER A 166 17.82 5.82 -3.86
C SER A 166 16.41 5.22 -3.83
N VAL A 167 15.42 5.99 -4.26
CA VAL A 167 14.08 5.49 -4.56
C VAL A 167 13.95 5.46 -6.08
N GLU A 168 13.77 4.26 -6.61
CA GLU A 168 13.73 4.01 -8.05
C GLU A 168 12.33 3.56 -8.47
N LEU A 169 11.91 3.99 -9.66
CA LEU A 169 10.68 3.52 -10.27
C LEU A 169 10.88 2.11 -10.83
N VAL A 170 10.29 1.11 -10.17
CA VAL A 170 10.39 -0.29 -10.59
C VAL A 170 9.50 -0.59 -11.79
N THR A 171 8.24 -0.14 -11.75
CA THR A 171 7.27 -0.36 -12.83
C THR A 171 6.10 0.62 -12.74
N VAL A 172 5.35 0.71 -13.85
CA VAL A 172 4.08 1.47 -13.93
C VAL A 172 2.98 0.55 -14.42
N GLN A 173 1.87 0.51 -13.69
CA GLN A 173 0.66 -0.17 -14.12
C GLN A 173 -0.38 0.86 -14.59
N ARG A 174 -0.99 0.61 -15.76
CA ARG A 174 -2.02 1.47 -16.34
C ARG A 174 -3.33 0.71 -16.39
N TYR A 175 -4.43 1.40 -16.07
CA TYR A 175 -5.77 0.86 -16.09
C TYR A 175 -6.56 1.51 -17.20
N PHE A 176 -7.31 0.68 -17.93
CA PHE A 176 -8.17 1.10 -19.05
C PHE A 176 -9.58 0.60 -18.77
N ALA A 177 -10.57 1.40 -19.09
CA ALA A 177 -11.97 1.01 -19.06
C ALA A 177 -12.56 1.05 -20.47
N THR A 178 -13.42 0.08 -20.79
CA THR A 178 -14.21 0.07 -22.01
C THR A 178 -15.68 0.02 -21.61
N ASP A 179 -16.45 0.99 -22.06
CA ASP A 179 -17.87 1.09 -21.77
C ASP A 179 -18.68 0.45 -22.90
N PHE A 180 -19.42 -0.60 -22.59
CA PHE A 180 -20.35 -1.30 -23.50
C PHE A 180 -21.81 -0.95 -23.24
N SER A 181 -22.12 0.12 -22.51
CA SER A 181 -23.48 0.53 -22.13
C SER A 181 -24.39 0.82 -23.34
N GLN A 182 -23.80 1.09 -24.52
CA GLN A 182 -24.54 1.31 -25.79
C GLN A 182 -24.97 0.01 -26.49
N GLY A 183 -24.70 -1.15 -25.88
CA GLY A 183 -25.10 -2.45 -26.41
C GLY A 183 -24.27 -2.96 -27.56
N VAL A 184 -24.75 -4.02 -28.23
CA VAL A 184 -24.04 -4.74 -29.30
C VAL A 184 -24.40 -4.13 -30.66
N ARG A 185 -23.40 -3.76 -31.43
CA ARG A 185 -23.60 -3.17 -32.78
C ARG A 185 -24.16 -4.14 -33.83
N PHE A 186 -24.08 -5.45 -33.56
CA PHE A 186 -24.40 -6.53 -34.54
C PHE A 186 -25.56 -7.42 -34.07
N GLN A 187 -26.42 -6.96 -33.17
CA GLN A 187 -27.59 -7.74 -32.72
C GLN A 187 -28.53 -8.12 -33.90
N GLU A 188 -28.59 -7.28 -34.92
CA GLU A 188 -29.41 -7.57 -36.14
C GLU A 188 -28.88 -8.72 -36.99
N GLN A 189 -27.60 -9.11 -36.87
CA GLN A 189 -27.02 -10.21 -37.68
C GLN A 189 -27.22 -11.59 -37.00
N PHE A 190 -27.48 -11.65 -35.73
CA PHE A 190 -27.71 -12.91 -35.02
C PHE A 190 -29.17 -13.37 -35.08
N ASP A 191 -30.13 -12.46 -35.21
CA ASP A 191 -31.55 -12.80 -35.33
C ASP A 191 -31.98 -13.26 -36.76
N GLN A 192 -31.16 -13.02 -37.78
CA GLN A 192 -31.46 -13.47 -39.15
C GLN A 192 -30.97 -14.89 -39.47
N GLY A 193 -30.29 -15.56 -38.52
CA GLY A 193 -29.73 -16.91 -38.73
C GLY A 193 -30.61 -18.07 -38.30
N THR A 194 -31.84 -17.84 -37.81
CA THR A 194 -32.74 -18.90 -37.32
C THR A 194 -34.04 -18.96 -38.14
N GLU A 195 -33.98 -18.79 -39.46
CA GLU A 195 -35.09 -19.30 -40.28
C GLU A 195 -34.97 -20.81 -40.40
N ALA A 196 -35.97 -21.48 -39.84
CA ALA A 196 -36.13 -22.91 -39.82
C ALA A 196 -36.03 -23.49 -41.26
N VAL A 197 -35.16 -24.45 -41.45
CA VAL A 197 -35.22 -25.33 -42.62
C VAL A 197 -36.55 -26.10 -42.58
N PRO A 198 -37.46 -25.97 -43.54
CA PRO A 198 -38.67 -26.78 -43.56
C PRO A 198 -38.32 -28.22 -43.89
N ALA A 199 -39.00 -29.15 -43.19
CA ALA A 199 -38.86 -30.60 -43.29
C ALA A 199 -39.28 -31.16 -44.67
#